data_cde44d68ff58bb6e351fdb025971383b
#
_entry.id   cde44d68ff58bb6e351fdb025971383b
#
_cell.length_a   1.000
_cell.length_b   1.000
_cell.length_c   1.000
_cell.angle_alpha   90.00
_cell.angle_beta   90.00
_cell.angle_gamma   90.00
#
_symmetry.space_group_name_H-M   'P 1'
#
loop_
_entity.id
_entity.type
_entity.pdbx_description
1 polymer ?
#
loop_
_entity_poly.entity_id
_entity_poly.type
_entity_poly.pdbx_seq_one_letter_code
_entity_poly.pdbx_strand_id
1 'polypeptide(L)'
;MSDNLIANTLKEWDRDYVREKYKVAMLGIEGVYFPCINAKRLMVFFSSMGKDRFDRYSWYWEKNEIWEDTAYLFIKDDTFHYFLGTDDKPMKDSVRKVITHYQELSNTTNENTYTVGGSMGGYAAIYFAFYINARAAIVANPQISYKAARMHQFQNWERSIREMGSQWYDLDDFSKKYEVKPAIYIEYGNYMADKKGCESLVSSLIEEECLLIIRKEKWEGHTVNSLFKTTIENAVSYFEKEPRNLSV
;
A
#
# COMPACT_ATOMS: atom_id res chain seq x y z
N MET A 1 -1.05 26.51 14.17
CA MET A 1 -0.42 26.34 15.50
C MET A 1 -0.69 24.98 16.15
N SER A 2 -1.60 24.16 15.65
CA SER A 2 -1.96 22.86 16.27
C SER A 2 -1.12 21.68 15.82
N ASP A 3 -0.60 21.66 14.61
CA ASP A 3 -0.05 20.44 14.00
C ASP A 3 1.43 20.19 14.36
N ASN A 4 2.20 21.24 14.61
CA ASN A 4 3.54 21.11 15.21
C ASN A 4 3.50 20.62 16.68
N LEU A 5 2.37 20.79 17.36
CA LEU A 5 2.19 20.26 18.72
C LEU A 5 2.09 18.73 18.71
N ILE A 6 1.52 18.15 17.66
CA ILE A 6 1.36 16.70 17.54
C ILE A 6 2.73 16.02 17.41
N ALA A 7 3.59 16.50 16.52
CA ALA A 7 4.91 15.92 16.31
C ALA A 7 5.82 15.97 17.56
N ASN A 8 5.74 17.06 18.32
CA ASN A 8 6.55 17.21 19.55
C ASN A 8 5.98 16.45 20.75
N THR A 9 4.67 16.24 20.81
CA THR A 9 4.02 15.50 21.91
C THR A 9 4.04 13.97 21.70
N LEU A 10 4.19 13.50 20.46
CA LEU A 10 4.20 12.06 20.14
C LEU A 10 5.35 11.28 20.83
N LYS A 11 6.43 11.94 21.23
CA LYS A 11 7.52 11.31 21.98
C LYS A 11 7.12 10.81 23.36
N GLU A 12 6.10 11.42 23.95
CA GLU A 12 5.60 11.11 25.29
C GLU A 12 4.41 10.14 25.29
N TRP A 13 3.91 9.79 24.11
CA TRP A 13 2.75 8.92 23.99
C TRP A 13 3.17 7.47 23.84
N ASP A 14 2.50 6.61 24.58
CA ASP A 14 2.62 5.20 24.32
C ASP A 14 1.85 4.81 23.05
N ARG A 15 2.21 3.66 22.53
CA ARG A 15 1.70 3.13 21.26
C ARG A 15 0.19 2.95 21.26
N ASP A 16 -0.36 2.48 22.35
CA ASP A 16 -1.79 2.16 22.46
C ASP A 16 -2.62 3.43 22.53
N TYR A 17 -2.11 4.46 23.23
CA TYR A 17 -2.72 5.78 23.28
C TYR A 17 -2.81 6.43 21.89
N VAL A 18 -1.72 6.42 21.12
CA VAL A 18 -1.69 6.99 19.76
C VAL A 18 -2.67 6.26 18.87
N ARG A 19 -2.67 4.95 18.95
CA ARG A 19 -3.57 4.11 18.16
C ARG A 19 -5.03 4.39 18.49
N GLU A 20 -5.40 4.46 19.77
CA GLU A 20 -6.77 4.73 20.18
C GLU A 20 -7.23 6.14 19.79
N LYS A 21 -6.36 7.14 19.95
CA LYS A 21 -6.67 8.54 19.63
C LYS A 21 -6.94 8.78 18.15
N TYR A 22 -6.20 8.11 17.25
CA TYR A 22 -6.29 8.29 15.80
C TYR A 22 -7.01 7.13 15.10
N LYS A 23 -7.60 6.22 15.88
CA LYS A 23 -8.37 5.11 15.36
C LYS A 23 -9.54 5.60 14.53
N VAL A 24 -9.72 4.95 13.40
CA VAL A 24 -10.85 5.17 12.50
C VAL A 24 -11.48 3.83 12.13
N ALA A 25 -12.79 3.84 11.94
CA ALA A 25 -13.53 2.69 11.47
C ALA A 25 -14.65 3.16 10.55
N MET A 26 -14.68 2.67 9.33
CA MET A 26 -15.69 3.03 8.34
C MET A 26 -15.95 1.83 7.42
N LEU A 27 -17.21 1.50 7.16
CA LEU A 27 -17.62 0.42 6.25
C LEU A 27 -16.96 -0.95 6.54
N GLY A 28 -16.68 -1.22 7.81
CA GLY A 28 -16.00 -2.44 8.24
C GLY A 28 -14.48 -2.44 8.06
N ILE A 29 -13.89 -1.35 7.58
CA ILE A 29 -12.45 -1.14 7.48
C ILE A 29 -11.97 -0.39 8.72
N GLU A 30 -11.03 -0.97 9.44
CA GLU A 30 -10.36 -0.34 10.58
C GLU A 30 -9.02 0.25 10.18
N GLY A 31 -8.69 1.39 10.77
CA GLY A 31 -7.46 2.10 10.46
C GLY A 31 -7.00 3.05 11.55
N VAL A 32 -5.91 3.72 11.24
CA VAL A 32 -5.37 4.87 11.97
C VAL A 32 -5.17 6.00 10.97
N TYR A 33 -5.74 7.16 11.24
CA TYR A 33 -5.64 8.32 10.35
C TYR A 33 -4.96 9.50 11.05
N PHE A 34 -3.87 9.96 10.47
CA PHE A 34 -3.21 11.18 10.89
C PHE A 34 -3.54 12.32 9.92
N PRO A 35 -4.34 13.30 10.36
CA PRO A 35 -4.77 14.39 9.50
C PRO A 35 -3.63 15.37 9.22
N CYS A 36 -3.66 15.94 8.02
CA CYS A 36 -2.91 17.14 7.68
C CYS A 36 -3.87 18.09 6.94
N ILE A 37 -4.03 19.29 7.46
CA ILE A 37 -4.87 20.32 6.81
C ILE A 37 -4.12 20.85 5.59
N ASN A 38 -4.77 20.82 4.43
CA ASN A 38 -4.17 21.17 3.14
C ASN A 38 -2.93 20.32 2.79
N ALA A 39 -3.07 19.02 2.98
CA ALA A 39 -2.03 18.09 2.63
C ALA A 39 -1.68 18.20 1.13
N LYS A 40 -0.39 18.15 0.81
CA LYS A 40 0.05 17.99 -0.58
C LYS A 40 -0.22 16.59 -1.08
N ARG A 41 -0.26 15.61 -0.18
CA ARG A 41 -0.47 14.20 -0.52
C ARG A 41 -1.18 13.42 0.58
N LEU A 42 -1.83 12.34 0.18
CA LEU A 42 -2.32 11.28 1.05
C LEU A 42 -1.48 10.03 0.85
N MET A 43 -0.93 9.49 1.94
CA MET A 43 -0.24 8.21 1.95
C MET A 43 -1.14 7.15 2.57
N VAL A 44 -1.51 6.11 1.80
CA VAL A 44 -2.34 5.00 2.25
C VAL A 44 -1.48 3.76 2.45
N PHE A 45 -1.34 3.33 3.69
CA PHE A 45 -0.54 2.16 4.07
C PHE A 45 -1.43 0.95 4.29
N PHE A 46 -1.18 -0.11 3.54
CA PHE A 46 -1.84 -1.40 3.66
C PHE A 46 -1.00 -2.35 4.52
N SER A 47 -1.61 -2.98 5.52
CA SER A 47 -0.89 -3.93 6.37
C SER A 47 -0.49 -5.18 5.62
N SER A 48 0.64 -5.75 5.98
CA SER A 48 0.99 -7.13 5.64
C SER A 48 0.13 -8.11 6.45
N MET A 49 0.16 -9.39 6.07
CA MET A 49 -0.62 -10.43 6.74
C MET A 49 -0.26 -10.53 8.22
N GLY A 50 -1.25 -10.39 9.09
CA GLY A 50 -1.11 -10.43 10.54
C GLY A 50 -2.31 -9.79 11.22
N LYS A 51 -2.81 -10.44 12.28
CA LYS A 51 -3.96 -9.90 13.05
C LYS A 51 -3.55 -8.63 13.77
N ASP A 52 -4.47 -7.66 13.74
CA ASP A 52 -4.36 -6.39 14.44
C ASP A 52 -3.07 -5.63 14.14
N ARG A 53 -2.63 -5.71 12.89
CA ARG A 53 -1.34 -5.20 12.45
C ARG A 53 -1.49 -3.95 11.59
N PHE A 54 -0.70 -2.94 11.93
CA PHE A 54 -0.45 -1.77 11.09
C PHE A 54 1.04 -1.68 10.80
N ASP A 55 1.41 -1.70 9.53
CA ASP A 55 2.80 -1.57 9.14
C ASP A 55 3.21 -0.09 9.14
N ARG A 56 4.38 0.20 9.68
CA ARG A 56 5.06 1.52 9.62
C ARG A 56 4.40 2.68 10.37
N TYR A 57 3.24 2.48 10.98
CA TYR A 57 2.59 3.58 11.71
C TYR A 57 3.40 4.06 12.91
N SER A 58 4.30 3.24 13.44
CA SER A 58 5.23 3.57 14.54
C SER A 58 6.19 4.71 14.19
N TRP A 59 6.42 5.02 12.94
CA TRP A 59 7.28 6.15 12.55
C TRP A 59 6.84 7.48 13.13
N TYR A 60 5.55 7.61 13.42
CA TYR A 60 4.97 8.81 13.98
C TYR A 60 5.45 9.16 15.37
N TRP A 61 5.65 8.16 16.24
CA TRP A 61 6.07 8.46 17.61
C TRP A 61 7.52 8.09 17.90
N GLU A 62 8.12 7.16 17.15
CA GLU A 62 9.48 6.70 17.43
C GLU A 62 10.55 7.68 16.95
N LYS A 63 10.31 8.38 15.84
CA LYS A 63 11.38 9.15 15.17
C LYS A 63 11.09 10.63 14.93
N ASN A 64 9.91 11.13 15.25
CA ASN A 64 9.52 12.51 14.98
C ASN A 64 9.73 12.97 13.52
N GLU A 65 9.69 12.05 12.58
CA GLU A 65 10.08 12.26 11.19
C GLU A 65 8.87 12.09 10.25
N ILE A 66 7.79 12.82 10.53
CA ILE A 66 6.64 12.88 9.64
C ILE A 66 6.84 14.00 8.63
N TRP A 67 6.32 13.81 7.43
CA TRP A 67 6.21 14.91 6.48
C TRP A 67 5.08 15.83 6.89
N GLU A 68 5.39 17.07 7.14
CA GLU A 68 4.44 18.07 7.65
C GLU A 68 3.31 18.38 6.65
N ASP A 69 3.52 18.10 5.38
CA ASP A 69 2.58 18.36 4.28
C ASP A 69 1.83 17.10 3.80
N THR A 70 1.77 16.06 4.62
CA THR A 70 1.22 14.76 4.23
C THR A 70 0.18 14.27 5.24
N ALA A 71 -0.98 13.85 4.74
CA ALA A 71 -1.93 13.06 5.50
C ALA A 71 -1.62 11.57 5.36
N TYR A 72 -1.90 10.77 6.42
CA TYR A 72 -1.57 9.36 6.44
C TYR A 72 -2.77 8.53 6.89
N LEU A 73 -3.07 7.52 6.11
CA LEU A 73 -4.08 6.52 6.41
C LEU A 73 -3.43 5.13 6.48
N PHE A 74 -3.46 4.51 7.63
CA PHE A 74 -3.00 3.13 7.83
C PHE A 74 -4.22 2.24 7.99
N ILE A 75 -4.39 1.24 7.14
CA ILE A 75 -5.51 0.31 7.20
C ILE A 75 -5.03 -1.12 7.34
N LYS A 76 -5.84 -1.95 8.01
CA LYS A 76 -5.56 -3.36 8.23
C LYS A 76 -6.64 -4.27 7.66
N ASP A 77 -6.25 -5.47 7.33
CA ASP A 77 -7.15 -6.56 6.95
C ASP A 77 -6.87 -7.79 7.81
N ASP A 78 -7.68 -7.99 8.83
CA ASP A 78 -7.59 -9.13 9.75
C ASP A 78 -8.22 -10.40 9.17
N THR A 79 -8.82 -10.32 7.98
CA THR A 79 -9.39 -11.48 7.28
C THR A 79 -8.38 -12.19 6.39
N PHE A 80 -7.27 -11.51 6.07
CA PHE A 80 -6.21 -11.98 5.16
C PHE A 80 -6.67 -12.19 3.71
N HIS A 81 -7.72 -11.47 3.30
CA HIS A 81 -8.26 -11.50 1.94
C HIS A 81 -7.84 -10.28 1.11
N TYR A 82 -6.61 -9.79 1.35
CA TYR A 82 -5.93 -8.78 0.52
C TYR A 82 -6.74 -7.48 0.33
N PHE A 83 -7.58 -7.12 1.32
CA PHE A 83 -8.47 -5.95 1.27
C PHE A 83 -9.56 -6.02 0.19
N LEU A 84 -9.70 -7.16 -0.48
CA LEU A 84 -10.73 -7.39 -1.50
C LEU A 84 -11.93 -8.17 -0.94
N GLY A 85 -11.73 -8.94 0.15
CA GLY A 85 -12.74 -9.80 0.74
C GLY A 85 -12.95 -11.10 -0.03
N THR A 86 -14.10 -11.72 0.20
CA THR A 86 -14.54 -12.95 -0.46
C THR A 86 -15.78 -12.69 -1.31
N ASP A 87 -16.23 -13.67 -2.10
CA ASP A 87 -17.46 -13.55 -2.89
C ASP A 87 -18.68 -13.23 -2.02
N ASP A 88 -18.76 -13.79 -0.81
CA ASP A 88 -19.86 -13.54 0.14
C ASP A 88 -19.73 -12.18 0.85
N LYS A 89 -18.51 -11.69 1.01
CA LYS A 89 -18.20 -10.44 1.71
C LYS A 89 -17.16 -9.61 0.96
N PRO A 90 -17.52 -9.04 -0.19
CA PRO A 90 -16.59 -8.22 -0.98
C PRO A 90 -16.24 -6.93 -0.23
N MET A 91 -14.95 -6.57 -0.19
CA MET A 91 -14.45 -5.41 0.56
C MET A 91 -13.89 -4.30 -0.35
N LYS A 92 -13.55 -4.59 -1.60
CA LYS A 92 -12.85 -3.65 -2.49
C LYS A 92 -13.53 -2.27 -2.60
N ASP A 93 -14.86 -2.24 -2.73
CA ASP A 93 -15.60 -0.97 -2.83
C ASP A 93 -15.65 -0.23 -1.48
N SER A 94 -15.70 -0.95 -0.37
CA SER A 94 -15.59 -0.36 0.97
C SER A 94 -14.23 0.30 1.16
N VAL A 95 -13.15 -0.37 0.80
CA VAL A 95 -11.78 0.20 0.88
C VAL A 95 -11.66 1.42 -0.03
N ARG A 96 -12.14 1.36 -1.27
CA ARG A 96 -12.16 2.52 -2.18
C ARG A 96 -12.89 3.71 -1.56
N LYS A 97 -14.09 3.51 -1.02
CA LYS A 97 -14.88 4.58 -0.37
C LYS A 97 -14.18 5.16 0.85
N VAL A 98 -13.50 4.32 1.64
CA VAL A 98 -12.68 4.78 2.77
C VAL A 98 -11.54 5.68 2.27
N ILE A 99 -10.79 5.26 1.24
CA ILE A 99 -9.72 6.10 0.68
C ILE A 99 -10.29 7.42 0.17
N THR A 100 -11.37 7.41 -0.60
CA THR A 100 -12.02 8.62 -1.12
C THR A 100 -12.44 9.56 0.00
N HIS A 101 -13.04 9.05 1.08
CA HIS A 101 -13.40 9.85 2.24
C HIS A 101 -12.20 10.58 2.86
N TYR A 102 -11.05 9.90 3.01
CA TYR A 102 -9.84 10.53 3.56
C TYR A 102 -9.13 11.45 2.56
N GLN A 103 -9.30 11.23 1.26
CA GLN A 103 -8.91 12.22 0.24
C GLN A 103 -9.69 13.53 0.42
N GLU A 104 -11.01 13.46 0.59
CA GLU A 104 -11.86 14.62 0.84
C GLU A 104 -11.46 15.35 2.13
N LEU A 105 -11.24 14.61 3.23
CA LEU A 105 -10.83 15.21 4.52
C LEU A 105 -9.46 15.88 4.47
N SER A 106 -8.54 15.40 3.66
CA SER A 106 -7.19 15.96 3.51
C SER A 106 -7.07 16.96 2.34
N ASN A 107 -8.17 17.22 1.62
CA ASN A 107 -8.18 18.01 0.41
C ASN A 107 -7.20 17.51 -0.66
N THR A 108 -7.11 16.20 -0.80
CA THR A 108 -6.27 15.52 -1.79
C THR A 108 -7.12 14.82 -2.86
N THR A 109 -6.49 14.40 -3.94
CA THR A 109 -7.12 13.69 -5.06
C THR A 109 -6.36 12.40 -5.37
N ASN A 110 -6.83 11.64 -6.35
CA ASN A 110 -6.11 10.46 -6.83
C ASN A 110 -4.68 10.81 -7.32
N GLU A 111 -4.51 12.01 -7.89
CA GLU A 111 -3.23 12.44 -8.48
C GLU A 111 -2.14 12.72 -7.45
N ASN A 112 -2.49 12.91 -6.21
CA ASN A 112 -1.56 13.09 -5.10
C ASN A 112 -1.76 12.06 -3.98
N THR A 113 -2.39 10.93 -4.30
CA THR A 113 -2.54 9.78 -3.42
C THR A 113 -1.49 8.71 -3.77
N TYR A 114 -0.79 8.23 -2.75
CA TYR A 114 0.21 7.18 -2.84
C TYR A 114 -0.21 5.99 -1.99
N THR A 115 -0.07 4.79 -2.54
CA THR A 115 -0.37 3.54 -1.84
C THR A 115 0.94 2.83 -1.47
N VAL A 116 1.02 2.30 -0.27
CA VAL A 116 2.25 1.71 0.27
C VAL A 116 1.95 0.38 0.93
N GLY A 117 2.79 -0.63 0.69
CA GLY A 117 2.64 -1.90 1.36
C GLY A 117 3.74 -2.92 1.10
N GLY A 118 3.78 -3.95 1.93
CA GLY A 118 4.63 -5.13 1.75
C GLY A 118 3.80 -6.40 1.75
N SER A 119 4.25 -7.45 1.06
CA SER A 119 3.55 -8.74 1.02
C SER A 119 2.08 -8.63 0.59
N MET A 120 1.14 -9.08 1.42
CA MET A 120 -0.30 -8.90 1.23
C MET A 120 -0.66 -7.41 1.03
N GLY A 121 -0.12 -6.51 1.86
CA GLY A 121 -0.32 -5.08 1.72
C GLY A 121 0.31 -4.51 0.44
N GLY A 122 1.38 -5.13 -0.06
CA GLY A 122 1.98 -4.77 -1.35
C GLY A 122 1.08 -5.12 -2.53
N TYR A 123 0.43 -6.27 -2.49
CA TYR A 123 -0.63 -6.61 -3.45
C TYR A 123 -1.74 -5.54 -3.42
N ALA A 124 -2.28 -5.26 -2.23
CA ALA A 124 -3.35 -4.29 -2.07
C ALA A 124 -2.93 -2.89 -2.56
N ALA A 125 -1.70 -2.46 -2.24
CA ALA A 125 -1.18 -1.17 -2.67
C ALA A 125 -1.17 -1.05 -4.21
N ILE A 126 -0.69 -2.07 -4.92
CA ILE A 126 -0.72 -2.08 -6.40
C ILE A 126 -2.17 -2.12 -6.90
N TYR A 127 -2.98 -3.06 -6.39
CA TYR A 127 -4.37 -3.20 -6.81
C TYR A 127 -5.14 -1.88 -6.69
N PHE A 128 -5.08 -1.26 -5.51
CA PHE A 128 -5.81 -0.01 -5.26
C PHE A 128 -5.20 1.19 -5.98
N ALA A 129 -3.89 1.21 -6.26
CA ALA A 129 -3.31 2.24 -7.10
C ALA A 129 -3.94 2.27 -8.50
N PHE A 130 -4.11 1.11 -9.12
CA PHE A 130 -4.85 0.99 -10.38
C PHE A 130 -6.33 1.30 -10.22
N TYR A 131 -6.99 0.71 -9.21
CA TYR A 131 -8.44 0.75 -9.05
C TYR A 131 -8.98 2.15 -8.77
N ILE A 132 -8.24 3.00 -8.04
CA ILE A 132 -8.60 4.40 -7.79
C ILE A 132 -7.85 5.38 -8.69
N ASN A 133 -7.00 4.90 -9.57
CA ASN A 133 -6.13 5.72 -10.40
C ASN A 133 -5.23 6.65 -9.55
N ALA A 134 -4.56 6.10 -8.52
CA ALA A 134 -3.65 6.83 -7.65
C ALA A 134 -2.39 7.29 -8.40
N ARG A 135 -1.62 8.20 -7.80
CA ARG A 135 -0.35 8.69 -8.34
C ARG A 135 0.67 7.56 -8.48
N ALA A 136 0.86 6.79 -7.43
CA ALA A 136 1.83 5.69 -7.43
C ALA A 136 1.54 4.62 -6.37
N ALA A 137 2.09 3.41 -6.59
CA ALA A 137 2.27 2.40 -5.56
C ALA A 137 3.75 2.22 -5.22
N ILE A 138 4.06 2.06 -3.93
CA ILE A 138 5.42 1.85 -3.41
C ILE A 138 5.41 0.57 -2.59
N VAL A 139 6.04 -0.49 -3.11
CA VAL A 139 5.83 -1.83 -2.56
C VAL A 139 7.12 -2.63 -2.37
N ALA A 140 7.10 -3.53 -1.37
CA ALA A 140 8.17 -4.49 -1.12
C ALA A 140 7.63 -5.92 -1.09
N ASN A 141 8.30 -6.82 -1.82
CA ASN A 141 7.94 -8.23 -1.92
C ASN A 141 6.42 -8.45 -2.02
N PRO A 142 5.71 -7.76 -2.94
CA PRO A 142 4.26 -7.92 -3.06
C PRO A 142 3.91 -9.32 -3.56
N GLN A 143 2.81 -9.85 -3.08
CA GLN A 143 2.25 -11.08 -3.63
C GLN A 143 1.51 -10.74 -4.92
N ILE A 144 1.88 -11.34 -6.04
CA ILE A 144 1.43 -10.87 -7.37
C ILE A 144 0.38 -11.78 -7.98
N SER A 145 0.60 -13.10 -7.93
CA SER A 145 -0.24 -14.05 -8.65
C SER A 145 -0.47 -15.34 -7.86
N TYR A 146 -1.54 -16.03 -8.17
CA TYR A 146 -1.84 -17.35 -7.60
C TYR A 146 -0.72 -18.35 -7.87
N LYS A 147 -0.15 -18.33 -9.08
CA LYS A 147 0.97 -19.19 -9.46
C LYS A 147 2.19 -18.95 -8.57
N ALA A 148 2.52 -17.69 -8.29
CA ALA A 148 3.64 -17.34 -7.40
C ALA A 148 3.33 -17.71 -5.93
N ALA A 149 2.10 -17.50 -5.46
CA ALA A 149 1.67 -17.82 -4.11
C ALA A 149 1.84 -19.32 -3.79
N ARG A 150 1.63 -20.21 -4.75
CA ARG A 150 1.86 -21.66 -4.61
C ARG A 150 3.33 -22.05 -4.42
N MET A 151 4.25 -21.16 -4.72
CA MET A 151 5.69 -21.39 -4.48
C MET A 151 6.11 -21.03 -3.06
N HIS A 152 5.20 -20.43 -2.26
CA HIS A 152 5.46 -20.15 -0.86
C HIS A 152 5.54 -21.45 -0.06
N GLN A 153 6.52 -21.53 0.86
CA GLN A 153 6.75 -22.73 1.68
C GLN A 153 5.56 -23.12 2.59
N PHE A 154 4.70 -22.16 2.92
CA PHE A 154 3.47 -22.40 3.68
C PHE A 154 2.24 -22.18 2.80
N GLN A 155 1.22 -23.00 2.97
CA GLN A 155 0.02 -22.95 2.13
C GLN A 155 -0.96 -21.82 2.50
N ASN A 156 -0.61 -20.96 3.45
CA ASN A 156 -1.50 -19.90 3.91
C ASN A 156 -1.82 -18.87 2.82
N TRP A 157 -0.87 -18.54 1.93
CA TRP A 157 -1.13 -17.62 0.82
C TRP A 157 -2.11 -18.23 -0.19
N GLU A 158 -1.83 -19.44 -0.62
CA GLU A 158 -2.69 -20.16 -1.56
C GLU A 158 -4.10 -20.34 -0.99
N ARG A 159 -4.22 -20.69 0.30
CA ARG A 159 -5.52 -20.84 0.96
C ARG A 159 -6.31 -19.54 0.97
N SER A 160 -5.72 -18.43 1.42
CA SER A 160 -6.37 -17.12 1.43
C SER A 160 -6.87 -16.73 0.04
N ILE A 161 -6.06 -16.92 -1.00
CA ILE A 161 -6.47 -16.62 -2.38
C ILE A 161 -7.65 -17.51 -2.83
N ARG A 162 -7.65 -18.79 -2.50
CA ARG A 162 -8.79 -19.68 -2.82
C ARG A 162 -10.09 -19.25 -2.12
N GLU A 163 -10.00 -18.80 -0.87
CA GLU A 163 -11.14 -18.30 -0.10
C GLU A 163 -11.74 -17.03 -0.70
N MET A 164 -10.94 -16.24 -1.40
CA MET A 164 -11.40 -15.01 -2.06
C MET A 164 -12.27 -15.27 -3.30
N GLY A 165 -12.14 -16.43 -3.93
CA GLY A 165 -12.93 -16.77 -5.12
C GLY A 165 -12.70 -15.80 -6.28
N SER A 166 -13.78 -15.22 -6.81
CA SER A 166 -13.74 -14.29 -7.95
C SER A 166 -13.21 -12.88 -7.58
N GLN A 167 -12.97 -12.60 -6.29
CA GLN A 167 -12.39 -11.32 -5.87
C GLN A 167 -10.88 -11.25 -6.12
N TRP A 168 -10.20 -12.39 -6.30
CA TRP A 168 -8.77 -12.40 -6.62
C TRP A 168 -8.49 -12.06 -8.08
N TYR A 169 -7.43 -11.31 -8.30
CA TYR A 169 -6.87 -11.02 -9.63
C TYR A 169 -5.35 -11.17 -9.57
N ASP A 170 -4.77 -11.88 -10.52
CA ASP A 170 -3.33 -11.84 -10.74
C ASP A 170 -2.97 -10.44 -11.27
N LEU A 171 -2.03 -9.76 -10.59
CA LEU A 171 -1.76 -8.33 -10.83
C LEU A 171 -1.12 -8.05 -12.19
N ASP A 172 -0.38 -9.02 -12.74
CA ASP A 172 0.21 -8.95 -14.07
C ASP A 172 -0.84 -8.94 -15.20
N ASP A 173 -2.00 -9.55 -14.98
CA ASP A 173 -3.14 -9.45 -15.88
C ASP A 173 -4.10 -8.31 -15.53
N PHE A 174 -4.18 -7.96 -14.24
CA PHE A 174 -5.04 -6.87 -13.78
C PHE A 174 -4.57 -5.52 -14.30
N SER A 175 -3.26 -5.27 -14.33
CA SER A 175 -2.68 -4.01 -14.80
C SER A 175 -3.05 -3.68 -16.26
N LYS A 176 -3.21 -4.70 -17.10
CA LYS A 176 -3.57 -4.55 -18.53
C LYS A 176 -4.96 -3.96 -18.77
N LYS A 177 -5.83 -3.99 -17.75
CA LYS A 177 -7.23 -3.51 -17.87
C LYS A 177 -7.36 -1.98 -17.79
N TYR A 178 -6.29 -1.28 -17.47
CA TYR A 178 -6.32 0.16 -17.23
C TYR A 178 -5.51 0.90 -18.28
N GLU A 179 -6.07 1.96 -18.85
CA GLU A 179 -5.36 2.84 -19.79
C GLU A 179 -4.36 3.73 -19.04
N VAL A 180 -4.82 4.37 -17.96
CA VAL A 180 -3.96 5.21 -17.12
C VAL A 180 -3.27 4.34 -16.08
N LYS A 181 -1.95 4.39 -16.07
CA LYS A 181 -1.13 3.58 -15.17
C LYS A 181 -0.60 4.43 -14.01
N PRO A 182 -0.71 3.96 -12.77
CA PRO A 182 0.03 4.54 -11.66
C PRO A 182 1.53 4.31 -11.86
N ALA A 183 2.39 5.19 -11.34
CA ALA A 183 3.80 4.88 -11.23
C ALA A 183 4.03 3.79 -10.18
N ILE A 184 5.02 2.91 -10.37
CA ILE A 184 5.29 1.80 -9.46
C ILE A 184 6.74 1.82 -9.00
N TYR A 185 6.96 1.89 -7.68
CA TYR A 185 8.21 1.49 -7.07
C TYR A 185 8.06 0.07 -6.53
N ILE A 186 8.92 -0.83 -6.95
CA ILE A 186 8.90 -2.22 -6.51
C ILE A 186 10.30 -2.67 -6.06
N GLU A 187 10.42 -3.16 -4.83
CA GLU A 187 11.63 -3.85 -4.37
C GLU A 187 11.32 -5.30 -4.00
N TYR A 188 12.22 -6.21 -4.36
CA TYR A 188 12.05 -7.63 -4.09
C TYR A 188 13.40 -8.36 -4.01
N GLY A 189 13.38 -9.50 -3.28
CA GLY A 189 14.55 -10.36 -3.07
C GLY A 189 14.57 -11.60 -3.95
N ASN A 190 15.40 -12.55 -3.55
CA ASN A 190 15.58 -13.83 -4.25
C ASN A 190 14.60 -14.93 -3.83
N TYR A 191 13.77 -14.69 -2.80
CA TYR A 191 12.77 -15.67 -2.40
C TYR A 191 11.89 -16.05 -3.59
N MET A 192 11.75 -17.34 -3.88
CA MET A 192 11.21 -17.84 -5.16
C MET A 192 9.82 -17.28 -5.49
N ALA A 193 8.90 -17.23 -4.51
CA ALA A 193 7.56 -16.75 -4.71
C ALA A 193 7.55 -15.24 -5.04
N ASP A 194 8.32 -14.44 -4.28
CA ASP A 194 8.42 -13.00 -4.49
C ASP A 194 9.07 -12.70 -5.85
N LYS A 195 10.22 -13.33 -6.11
CA LYS A 195 10.98 -13.12 -7.34
C LYS A 195 10.16 -13.43 -8.58
N LYS A 196 9.52 -14.60 -8.63
CA LYS A 196 8.73 -15.01 -9.81
C LYS A 196 7.50 -14.15 -10.03
N GLY A 197 6.80 -13.80 -8.96
CA GLY A 197 5.66 -12.87 -9.04
C GLY A 197 6.10 -11.49 -9.51
N CYS A 198 7.12 -10.91 -8.89
CA CYS A 198 7.60 -9.57 -9.24
C CYS A 198 8.18 -9.51 -10.66
N GLU A 199 8.95 -10.52 -11.10
CA GLU A 199 9.48 -10.58 -12.47
C GLU A 199 8.35 -10.64 -13.51
N SER A 200 7.26 -11.38 -13.25
CA SER A 200 6.08 -11.42 -14.14
C SER A 200 5.39 -10.06 -14.22
N LEU A 201 5.11 -9.45 -13.08
CA LEU A 201 4.49 -8.12 -13.04
C LEU A 201 5.35 -7.05 -13.72
N VAL A 202 6.66 -7.01 -13.42
CA VAL A 202 7.59 -6.05 -14.02
C VAL A 202 7.60 -6.17 -15.54
N SER A 203 7.61 -7.39 -16.07
CA SER A 203 7.54 -7.62 -17.53
C SER A 203 6.25 -7.05 -18.11
N SER A 204 5.11 -7.32 -17.49
CA SER A 204 3.82 -6.78 -17.91
C SER A 204 3.79 -5.26 -17.88
N LEU A 205 4.28 -4.64 -16.79
CA LEU A 205 4.28 -3.18 -16.63
C LEU A 205 5.22 -2.47 -17.62
N ILE A 206 6.33 -3.10 -18.02
CA ILE A 206 7.22 -2.59 -19.07
C ILE A 206 6.52 -2.61 -20.43
N GLU A 207 5.83 -3.70 -20.77
CA GLU A 207 5.04 -3.81 -22.00
C GLU A 207 3.94 -2.74 -22.08
N GLU A 208 3.39 -2.36 -20.92
CA GLU A 208 2.34 -1.34 -20.76
C GLU A 208 2.91 0.10 -20.59
N GLU A 209 4.20 0.31 -20.80
CA GLU A 209 4.89 1.62 -20.69
C GLU A 209 4.69 2.33 -19.34
N CYS A 210 4.54 1.57 -18.26
CA CYS A 210 4.37 2.09 -16.91
C CYS A 210 5.67 2.73 -16.40
N LEU A 211 5.58 3.86 -15.70
CA LEU A 211 6.73 4.44 -15.00
C LEU A 211 7.15 3.56 -13.83
N LEU A 212 8.34 2.97 -13.92
CA LEU A 212 8.83 1.97 -12.97
C LEU A 212 10.15 2.38 -12.32
N ILE A 213 10.24 2.12 -11.00
CA ILE A 213 11.51 2.05 -10.28
C ILE A 213 11.61 0.63 -9.72
N ILE A 214 12.64 -0.11 -10.11
CA ILE A 214 12.85 -1.50 -9.71
C ILE A 214 14.11 -1.57 -8.87
N ARG A 215 13.99 -2.12 -7.65
CA ARG A 215 15.10 -2.40 -6.77
C ARG A 215 15.15 -3.90 -6.46
N LYS A 216 16.16 -4.58 -6.98
CA LYS A 216 16.41 -5.99 -6.70
C LYS A 216 17.41 -6.14 -5.58
N GLU A 217 17.02 -6.88 -4.55
CA GLU A 217 17.81 -7.14 -3.36
C GLU A 217 18.28 -8.59 -3.30
N LYS A 218 19.27 -8.86 -2.43
CA LYS A 218 19.82 -10.21 -2.25
C LYS A 218 19.15 -11.00 -1.12
N TRP A 219 17.93 -10.62 -0.72
CA TRP A 219 17.21 -11.32 0.35
C TRP A 219 16.80 -12.71 -0.10
N GLU A 220 17.14 -13.72 0.70
CA GLU A 220 16.80 -15.13 0.42
C GLU A 220 15.43 -15.53 1.03
N GLY A 221 14.90 -14.75 1.95
CA GLY A 221 13.59 -14.93 2.58
C GLY A 221 12.57 -13.89 2.18
N HIS A 222 11.29 -14.19 2.42
CA HIS A 222 10.21 -13.21 2.29
C HIS A 222 10.34 -12.13 3.37
N THR A 223 10.66 -10.92 2.97
CA THR A 223 10.91 -9.77 3.85
C THR A 223 9.91 -8.65 3.58
N VAL A 224 9.21 -8.19 4.62
CA VAL A 224 8.21 -7.12 4.51
C VAL A 224 8.67 -5.80 5.14
N ASN A 225 9.77 -5.80 5.89
CA ASN A 225 10.28 -4.63 6.62
C ASN A 225 11.37 -3.87 5.86
N SER A 226 11.37 -3.97 4.54
CA SER A 226 12.40 -3.44 3.67
C SER A 226 12.13 -2.00 3.19
N LEU A 227 10.87 -1.60 3.10
CA LEU A 227 10.54 -0.20 2.75
C LEU A 227 10.87 0.72 3.92
N PHE A 228 12.07 1.26 3.91
CA PHE A 228 12.47 2.29 4.85
C PHE A 228 11.84 3.63 4.47
N LYS A 229 11.71 4.52 5.45
CA LYS A 229 11.15 5.85 5.25
C LYS A 229 11.85 6.60 4.12
N THR A 230 13.18 6.64 4.13
CA THR A 230 14.00 7.30 3.09
C THR A 230 13.79 6.70 1.70
N THR A 231 13.51 5.40 1.60
CA THR A 231 13.18 4.76 0.31
C THR A 231 11.86 5.29 -0.24
N ILE A 232 10.85 5.39 0.62
CA ILE A 232 9.53 5.93 0.25
C ILE A 232 9.65 7.41 -0.12
N GLU A 233 10.40 8.22 0.66
CA GLU A 233 10.66 9.64 0.40
C GLU A 233 11.29 9.85 -0.99
N ASN A 234 12.31 9.07 -1.30
CA ASN A 234 12.99 9.15 -2.60
C ASN A 234 12.06 8.77 -3.74
N ALA A 235 11.26 7.71 -3.59
CA ALA A 235 10.29 7.29 -4.61
C ALA A 235 9.21 8.36 -4.84
N VAL A 236 8.62 8.90 -3.77
CA VAL A 236 7.64 10.00 -3.86
C VAL A 236 8.25 11.22 -4.53
N SER A 237 9.43 11.66 -4.07
CA SER A 237 10.12 12.83 -4.65
C SER A 237 10.45 12.65 -6.13
N TYR A 238 10.75 11.43 -6.56
CA TYR A 238 10.97 11.13 -7.98
C TYR A 238 9.64 11.23 -8.75
N PHE A 239 8.60 10.54 -8.29
CA PHE A 239 7.31 10.52 -8.97
C PHE A 239 6.62 11.89 -9.03
N GLU A 240 6.86 12.78 -8.07
CA GLU A 240 6.32 14.14 -8.11
C GLU A 240 6.93 15.00 -9.23
N LYS A 241 8.17 14.71 -9.64
CA LYS A 241 8.87 15.44 -10.70
C LYS A 241 8.53 14.94 -12.11
N GLU A 242 8.13 13.68 -12.23
CA GLU A 242 7.79 13.09 -13.51
C GLU A 242 6.37 13.45 -13.93
N PRO A 243 6.13 13.78 -15.19
CA PRO A 243 4.77 13.95 -15.69
C PRO A 243 4.03 12.62 -15.57
N ARG A 244 2.75 12.69 -15.24
CA ARG A 244 1.88 11.51 -15.30
C ARG A 244 1.60 11.23 -16.79
N ASN A 245 1.78 9.99 -17.22
CA ASN A 245 1.34 9.57 -18.55
C ASN A 245 -0.20 9.56 -18.57
N LEU A 246 -0.81 10.70 -18.72
CA LEU A 246 -2.22 10.82 -19.06
C LEU A 246 -2.29 10.56 -20.56
N SER A 247 -2.96 9.48 -20.95
CA SER A 247 -3.29 9.25 -22.36
C SER A 247 -4.02 10.49 -22.89
N VAL A 248 -3.45 11.13 -23.89
CA VAL A 248 -4.04 12.27 -24.60
C VAL A 248 -5.21 11.79 -25.43
#